data_a111d011304c2f86381bc7af5c27fde0
#
_entry.id   a111d011304c2f86381bc7af5c27fde0
#
_cell.length_a   1.000
_cell.length_b   1.000
_cell.length_c   1.000
_cell.angle_alpha   90.00
_cell.angle_beta   90.00
_cell.angle_gamma   90.00
#
_symmetry.space_group_name_H-M   'P 1'
#
loop_
_entity.id
_entity.type
_entity.pdbx_description
1 polymer ?
#
loop_
_entity_poly.entity_id
_entity_poly.type
_entity_poly.pdbx_seq_one_letter_code
_entity_poly.pdbx_strand_id
1 'polypeptide(L)'
;MNDSKNSIQLLVMDVDSTFINEEVIDLIAVHAEVGDQVADITERAMAGQLDFAASLTERVALLKGLPVSVLDEVRAQITLTKGARELVAAVHSGGGVVALVSGGFTPIIAPVAATMGITEVFANGLDSADGWLTGLTSGRVIDPSAKAEIFGQLTRKYKCDPARTVAIGDGANDIGMITAAGLGVAFCAKPALVAAADAAVTNRDLREVLTLIEAGAQE
;
A
#
# COMPACT_ATOMS: atom_id res chain seq x y z
N MET A 1 10.14 31.81 9.33
CA MET A 1 10.95 30.71 9.92
C MET A 1 10.21 30.15 11.14
N ASN A 2 9.16 29.41 10.97
CA ASN A 2 8.47 28.69 12.07
C ASN A 2 7.59 27.51 11.59
N ASP A 3 7.78 27.01 10.36
CA ASP A 3 6.90 25.97 9.79
C ASP A 3 7.32 24.52 10.13
N SER A 4 8.47 24.31 10.78
CA SER A 4 8.98 22.95 11.01
C SER A 4 8.34 22.21 12.20
N LYS A 5 7.55 22.87 13.03
CA LYS A 5 6.95 22.21 14.21
C LYS A 5 5.72 21.36 13.90
N ASN A 6 5.02 21.61 12.79
CA ASN A 6 3.76 20.93 12.45
C ASN A 6 3.82 20.05 11.18
N SER A 7 4.98 19.91 10.53
CA SER A 7 5.08 19.07 9.33
C SER A 7 5.02 17.57 9.67
N ILE A 8 4.36 16.78 8.83
CA ILE A 8 4.36 15.31 8.95
C ILE A 8 5.79 14.78 8.83
N GLN A 9 6.17 13.90 9.74
CA GLN A 9 7.49 13.26 9.77
C GLN A 9 7.49 11.92 9.05
N LEU A 10 6.37 11.20 9.06
CA LEU A 10 6.21 9.92 8.42
C LEU A 10 4.80 9.78 7.85
N LEU A 11 4.73 9.49 6.56
CA LEU A 11 3.51 9.07 5.87
C LEU A 11 3.70 7.61 5.42
N VAL A 12 2.83 6.72 5.85
CA VAL A 12 2.79 5.33 5.38
C VAL A 12 1.49 5.10 4.63
N MET A 13 1.57 4.62 3.40
CA MET A 13 0.38 4.34 2.58
C MET A 13 0.35 2.87 2.15
N ASP A 14 -0.86 2.32 2.11
CA ASP A 14 -1.15 1.17 1.28
C ASP A 14 -1.00 1.53 -0.21
N VAL A 15 -0.91 0.52 -1.07
CA VAL A 15 -0.64 0.74 -2.49
C VAL A 15 -1.86 0.46 -3.34
N ASP A 16 -2.30 -0.80 -3.40
CA ASP A 16 -3.41 -1.23 -4.24
C ASP A 16 -4.68 -0.49 -3.81
N SER A 17 -5.43 0.05 -4.75
CA SER A 17 -6.65 0.86 -4.48
C SER A 17 -6.46 2.09 -3.58
N THR A 18 -5.22 2.43 -3.18
CA THR A 18 -4.88 3.61 -2.36
C THR A 18 -3.90 4.54 -3.07
N PHE A 19 -2.62 4.17 -3.20
CA PHE A 19 -1.59 4.95 -3.90
C PHE A 19 -1.71 4.85 -5.42
N ILE A 20 -2.13 3.68 -5.90
CA ILE A 20 -2.51 3.39 -7.28
C ILE A 20 -4.01 3.07 -7.39
N ASN A 21 -4.55 3.10 -8.60
CA ASN A 21 -5.98 2.83 -8.81
C ASN A 21 -6.30 1.34 -8.95
N GLU A 22 -5.32 0.53 -9.30
CA GLU A 22 -5.45 -0.88 -9.67
C GLU A 22 -5.14 -1.80 -8.48
N GLU A 23 -5.58 -3.06 -8.61
CA GLU A 23 -5.11 -4.23 -7.84
C GLU A 23 -4.03 -4.93 -8.67
N VAL A 24 -2.79 -4.93 -8.21
CA VAL A 24 -1.64 -5.45 -8.97
C VAL A 24 -1.83 -6.93 -9.33
N ILE A 25 -2.34 -7.74 -8.41
CA ILE A 25 -2.55 -9.17 -8.67
C ILE A 25 -3.55 -9.42 -9.79
N ASP A 26 -4.60 -8.59 -9.88
CA ASP A 26 -5.63 -8.75 -10.89
C ASP A 26 -5.08 -8.43 -12.29
N LEU A 27 -4.23 -7.39 -12.40
CA LEU A 27 -3.57 -7.09 -13.67
C LEU A 27 -2.65 -8.23 -14.12
N ILE A 28 -1.89 -8.85 -13.22
CA ILE A 28 -1.05 -10.01 -13.56
C ILE A 28 -1.92 -11.21 -13.96
N ALA A 29 -3.04 -11.44 -13.25
CA ALA A 29 -3.96 -12.55 -13.51
C ALA A 29 -4.59 -12.49 -14.92
N VAL A 30 -4.79 -11.29 -15.48
CA VAL A 30 -5.25 -11.11 -16.86
C VAL A 30 -4.25 -11.72 -17.84
N HIS A 31 -2.95 -11.48 -17.66
CA HIS A 31 -1.90 -12.04 -18.52
C HIS A 31 -1.74 -13.56 -18.36
N ALA A 32 -2.12 -14.11 -17.22
CA ALA A 32 -2.15 -15.55 -16.96
C ALA A 32 -3.45 -16.23 -17.41
N GLU A 33 -4.45 -15.47 -17.86
CA GLU A 33 -5.80 -15.94 -18.20
C GLU A 33 -6.51 -16.63 -17.01
N VAL A 34 -6.21 -16.20 -15.77
CA VAL A 34 -6.73 -16.80 -14.52
C VAL A 34 -7.54 -15.79 -13.69
N GLY A 35 -8.00 -14.70 -14.27
CA GLY A 35 -8.72 -13.64 -13.55
C GLY A 35 -9.90 -14.15 -12.72
N ASP A 36 -10.76 -15.00 -13.28
CA ASP A 36 -11.91 -15.57 -12.58
C ASP A 36 -11.49 -16.42 -11.37
N GLN A 37 -10.40 -17.18 -11.49
CA GLN A 37 -9.87 -18.00 -10.39
C GLN A 37 -9.30 -17.14 -9.27
N VAL A 38 -8.57 -16.05 -9.60
CA VAL A 38 -8.04 -15.09 -8.63
C VAL A 38 -9.18 -14.39 -7.91
N ALA A 39 -10.25 -14.00 -8.62
CA ALA A 39 -11.44 -13.39 -8.05
C ALA A 39 -12.16 -14.34 -7.06
N ASP A 40 -12.34 -15.61 -7.40
CA ASP A 40 -12.93 -16.62 -6.50
C ASP A 40 -12.12 -16.78 -5.21
N ILE A 41 -10.79 -16.88 -5.30
CA ILE A 41 -9.93 -16.96 -4.11
C ILE A 41 -10.04 -15.71 -3.24
N THR A 42 -10.11 -14.54 -3.87
CA THR A 42 -10.27 -13.27 -3.17
C THR A 42 -11.61 -13.21 -2.44
N GLU A 43 -12.71 -13.66 -3.08
CA GLU A 43 -14.03 -13.73 -2.45
C GLU A 43 -14.05 -14.68 -1.24
N ARG A 44 -13.44 -15.87 -1.36
CA ARG A 44 -13.29 -16.83 -0.26
C ARG A 44 -12.51 -16.26 0.91
N ALA A 45 -11.44 -15.50 0.64
CA ALA A 45 -10.66 -14.82 1.67
C ALA A 45 -11.49 -13.72 2.36
N MET A 46 -12.26 -12.93 1.59
CA MET A 46 -13.15 -11.90 2.15
C MET A 46 -14.29 -12.50 2.97
N ALA A 47 -14.74 -13.70 2.65
CA ALA A 47 -15.70 -14.46 3.44
C ALA A 47 -15.09 -15.13 4.69
N GLY A 48 -13.80 -14.96 4.96
CA GLY A 48 -13.09 -15.53 6.11
C GLY A 48 -12.79 -17.04 5.99
N GLN A 49 -12.91 -17.61 4.79
CA GLN A 49 -12.61 -19.03 4.54
C GLN A 49 -11.11 -19.30 4.37
N LEU A 50 -10.35 -18.27 4.04
CA LEU A 50 -8.89 -18.29 3.88
C LEU A 50 -8.29 -17.14 4.70
N ASP A 51 -7.16 -17.39 5.33
CA ASP A 51 -6.33 -16.31 5.85
C ASP A 51 -5.57 -15.60 4.71
N PHE A 52 -4.95 -14.46 5.03
CA PHE A 52 -4.24 -13.64 4.05
C PHE A 52 -3.11 -14.43 3.36
N ALA A 53 -2.31 -15.18 4.12
CA ALA A 53 -1.14 -15.88 3.59
C ALA A 53 -1.56 -17.05 2.68
N ALA A 54 -2.60 -17.80 3.06
CA ALA A 54 -3.17 -18.88 2.24
C ALA A 54 -3.74 -18.31 0.94
N SER A 55 -4.53 -17.24 1.02
CA SER A 55 -5.10 -16.57 -0.17
C SER A 55 -4.01 -16.04 -1.11
N LEU A 56 -2.96 -15.39 -0.57
CA LEU A 56 -1.83 -14.92 -1.36
C LEU A 56 -1.14 -16.10 -2.06
N THR A 57 -0.87 -17.18 -1.33
CA THR A 57 -0.21 -18.37 -1.87
C THR A 57 -1.02 -19.00 -3.00
N GLU A 58 -2.34 -19.20 -2.82
CA GLU A 58 -3.21 -19.76 -3.86
C GLU A 58 -3.22 -18.88 -5.11
N ARG A 59 -3.35 -17.57 -4.97
CA ARG A 59 -3.37 -16.63 -6.10
C ARG A 59 -2.03 -16.57 -6.83
N VAL A 60 -0.91 -16.53 -6.10
CA VAL A 60 0.44 -16.49 -6.72
C VAL A 60 0.75 -17.82 -7.43
N ALA A 61 0.29 -18.95 -6.92
CA ALA A 61 0.47 -20.25 -7.58
C ALA A 61 -0.12 -20.29 -9.00
N LEU A 62 -1.22 -19.57 -9.25
CA LEU A 62 -1.84 -19.44 -10.56
C LEU A 62 -0.98 -18.68 -11.58
N LEU A 63 -0.01 -17.88 -11.13
CA LEU A 63 0.87 -17.10 -11.99
C LEU A 63 2.08 -17.90 -12.48
N LYS A 64 2.20 -19.16 -12.10
CA LYS A 64 3.32 -20.03 -12.49
C LYS A 64 3.44 -20.14 -14.01
N GLY A 65 4.66 -19.94 -14.50
CA GLY A 65 4.97 -20.07 -15.93
C GLY A 65 4.72 -18.79 -16.74
N LEU A 66 4.32 -17.68 -16.10
CA LEU A 66 4.37 -16.38 -16.77
C LEU A 66 5.81 -15.93 -16.95
N PRO A 67 6.17 -15.34 -18.11
CA PRO A 67 7.48 -14.71 -18.27
C PRO A 67 7.59 -13.47 -17.37
N VAL A 68 8.76 -13.28 -16.76
CA VAL A 68 9.01 -12.12 -15.86
C VAL A 68 8.80 -10.78 -16.60
N SER A 69 8.96 -10.75 -17.92
CA SER A 69 8.71 -9.54 -18.74
C SER A 69 7.28 -9.02 -18.65
N VAL A 70 6.30 -9.88 -18.32
CA VAL A 70 4.91 -9.46 -18.07
C VAL A 70 4.80 -8.42 -16.95
N LEU A 71 5.69 -8.49 -15.96
CA LEU A 71 5.68 -7.51 -14.86
C LEU A 71 5.97 -6.08 -15.36
N ASP A 72 6.74 -5.92 -16.43
CA ASP A 72 6.98 -4.61 -17.07
C ASP A 72 5.74 -4.11 -17.81
N GLU A 73 5.01 -5.02 -18.46
CA GLU A 73 3.76 -4.70 -19.15
C GLU A 73 2.66 -4.30 -18.14
N VAL A 74 2.55 -5.03 -17.04
CA VAL A 74 1.64 -4.69 -15.92
C VAL A 74 2.02 -3.34 -15.31
N ARG A 75 3.32 -3.09 -15.06
CA ARG A 75 3.77 -1.80 -14.52
C ARG A 75 3.40 -0.62 -15.42
N ALA A 76 3.42 -0.80 -16.73
CA ALA A 76 3.03 0.23 -17.68
C ALA A 76 1.52 0.57 -17.66
N GLN A 77 0.69 -0.30 -17.07
CA GLN A 77 -0.75 -0.09 -16.90
C GLN A 77 -1.10 0.60 -15.58
N ILE A 78 -0.16 0.65 -14.62
CA ILE A 78 -0.38 1.28 -13.31
C ILE A 78 -0.62 2.78 -13.47
N THR A 79 -1.69 3.25 -12.85
CA THR A 79 -2.02 4.67 -12.75
C THR A 79 -2.02 5.13 -11.29
N LEU A 80 -1.39 6.27 -11.05
CA LEU A 80 -1.39 6.85 -9.70
C LEU A 80 -2.78 7.39 -9.35
N THR A 81 -3.19 7.18 -8.12
CA THR A 81 -4.37 7.86 -7.57
C THR A 81 -4.17 9.37 -7.68
N LYS A 82 -5.23 10.07 -8.05
CA LYS A 82 -5.23 11.53 -8.16
C LYS A 82 -4.74 12.16 -6.85
N GLY A 83 -3.82 13.10 -6.94
CA GLY A 83 -3.23 13.77 -5.78
C GLY A 83 -2.06 13.03 -5.12
N ALA A 84 -1.71 11.81 -5.56
CA ALA A 84 -0.60 11.05 -4.98
C ALA A 84 0.74 11.79 -5.08
N ARG A 85 1.02 12.40 -6.24
CA ARG A 85 2.26 13.16 -6.45
C ARG A 85 2.33 14.39 -5.56
N GLU A 86 1.22 15.11 -5.44
CA GLU A 86 1.11 16.31 -4.64
C GLU A 86 1.27 15.99 -3.14
N LEU A 87 0.63 14.92 -2.66
CA LEU A 87 0.76 14.48 -1.27
C LEU A 87 2.21 14.09 -0.94
N VAL A 88 2.83 13.25 -1.78
CA VAL A 88 4.23 12.84 -1.60
C VAL A 88 5.17 14.04 -1.61
N ALA A 89 5.00 14.95 -2.57
CA ALA A 89 5.82 16.16 -2.69
C ALA A 89 5.67 17.07 -1.46
N ALA A 90 4.45 17.23 -0.93
CA ALA A 90 4.19 18.03 0.27
C ALA A 90 4.90 17.45 1.50
N VAL A 91 4.84 16.12 1.72
CA VAL A 91 5.53 15.47 2.84
C VAL A 91 7.06 15.60 2.69
N HIS A 92 7.61 15.33 1.51
CA HIS A 92 9.04 15.46 1.25
C HIS A 92 9.54 16.91 1.43
N SER A 93 8.77 17.89 0.96
CA SER A 93 9.14 19.32 1.12
C SER A 93 9.13 19.77 2.59
N GLY A 94 8.30 19.15 3.42
CA GLY A 94 8.29 19.31 4.87
C GLY A 94 9.42 18.56 5.59
N GLY A 95 10.29 17.83 4.88
CA GLY A 95 11.35 17.00 5.44
C GLY A 95 10.87 15.66 5.99
N GLY A 96 9.63 15.27 5.70
CA GLY A 96 9.05 13.98 6.10
C GLY A 96 9.47 12.83 5.19
N VAL A 97 9.26 11.62 5.67
CA VAL A 97 9.50 10.37 4.96
C VAL A 97 8.17 9.80 4.47
N VAL A 98 8.16 9.30 3.23
CA VAL A 98 7.04 8.54 2.68
C VAL A 98 7.45 7.09 2.53
N ALA A 99 6.57 6.17 2.97
CA ALA A 99 6.73 4.74 2.82
C ALA A 99 5.48 4.11 2.21
N LEU A 100 5.67 3.06 1.42
CA LEU A 100 4.61 2.23 0.87
C LEU A 100 4.67 0.83 1.50
N VAL A 101 3.53 0.33 1.97
CA VAL A 101 3.42 -0.99 2.62
C VAL A 101 2.23 -1.73 2.01
N SER A 102 2.48 -2.77 1.23
CA SER A 102 1.48 -3.40 0.35
C SER A 102 1.46 -4.92 0.44
N GLY A 103 0.26 -5.47 0.29
CA GLY A 103 0.07 -6.89 -0.04
C GLY A 103 0.39 -7.25 -1.50
N GLY A 104 0.64 -6.26 -2.36
CA GLY A 104 1.06 -6.44 -3.76
C GLY A 104 2.54 -6.80 -3.91
N PHE A 105 3.16 -6.49 -5.07
CA PHE A 105 4.45 -7.08 -5.45
C PHE A 105 5.54 -6.04 -5.71
N THR A 106 6.68 -6.23 -5.04
CA THR A 106 7.88 -5.38 -5.13
C THR A 106 8.36 -5.11 -6.56
N PRO A 107 8.42 -6.09 -7.49
CA PRO A 107 8.90 -5.84 -8.86
C PRO A 107 8.08 -4.81 -9.65
N ILE A 108 6.84 -4.60 -9.26
CA ILE A 108 5.94 -3.61 -9.86
C ILE A 108 5.93 -2.31 -9.06
N ILE A 109 5.78 -2.40 -7.75
CA ILE A 109 5.57 -1.24 -6.87
C ILE A 109 6.85 -0.40 -6.71
N ALA A 110 8.01 -1.04 -6.50
CA ALA A 110 9.24 -0.31 -6.22
C ALA A 110 9.69 0.62 -7.36
N PRO A 111 9.62 0.20 -8.66
CA PRO A 111 9.94 1.13 -9.75
C PRO A 111 8.96 2.32 -9.86
N VAL A 112 7.67 2.11 -9.58
CA VAL A 112 6.67 3.19 -9.55
C VAL A 112 6.99 4.18 -8.41
N ALA A 113 7.23 3.68 -7.22
CA ALA A 113 7.61 4.47 -6.05
C ALA A 113 8.87 5.31 -6.28
N ALA A 114 9.88 4.72 -6.92
CA ALA A 114 11.15 5.38 -7.24
C ALA A 114 10.98 6.63 -8.12
N THR A 115 9.95 6.68 -8.98
CA THR A 115 9.66 7.87 -9.82
C THR A 115 9.28 9.11 -9.01
N MET A 116 8.95 8.93 -7.72
CA MET A 116 8.59 10.00 -6.79
C MET A 116 9.55 10.11 -5.60
N GLY A 117 10.72 9.47 -5.69
CA GLY A 117 11.73 9.50 -4.63
C GLY A 117 11.36 8.70 -3.38
N ILE A 118 10.36 7.81 -3.45
CA ILE A 118 10.00 6.92 -2.34
C ILE A 118 10.96 5.74 -2.35
N THR A 119 11.74 5.57 -1.28
CA THR A 119 12.73 4.50 -1.12
C THR A 119 12.31 3.44 -0.10
N GLU A 120 11.39 3.77 0.80
CA GLU A 120 10.84 2.84 1.78
C GLU A 120 9.64 2.12 1.17
N VAL A 121 9.87 0.94 0.58
CA VAL A 121 8.85 0.10 -0.07
C VAL A 121 8.91 -1.30 0.52
N PHE A 122 7.79 -1.74 1.06
CA PHE A 122 7.59 -3.06 1.66
C PHE A 122 6.43 -3.75 0.95
N ALA A 123 6.74 -4.75 0.16
CA ALA A 123 5.76 -5.53 -0.59
C ALA A 123 6.26 -6.97 -0.76
N ASN A 124 5.39 -7.88 -1.19
CA ASN A 124 5.75 -9.27 -1.39
C ASN A 124 6.71 -9.44 -2.57
N GLY A 125 7.64 -10.39 -2.46
CA GLY A 125 8.45 -10.81 -3.59
C GLY A 125 7.71 -11.85 -4.43
N LEU A 126 7.98 -11.87 -5.74
CA LEU A 126 7.64 -12.98 -6.62
C LEU A 126 8.91 -13.77 -6.92
N ASP A 127 8.87 -15.08 -6.72
CA ASP A 127 10.00 -15.94 -7.05
C ASP A 127 10.02 -16.26 -8.55
N SER A 128 11.22 -16.33 -9.12
CA SER A 128 11.40 -16.61 -10.55
C SER A 128 12.66 -17.44 -10.80
N ALA A 129 12.59 -18.30 -11.82
CA ALA A 129 13.69 -19.11 -12.30
C ALA A 129 13.73 -19.06 -13.84
N ASP A 130 14.93 -18.90 -14.41
CA ASP A 130 15.16 -18.91 -15.85
C ASP A 130 14.26 -17.91 -16.64
N GLY A 131 13.88 -16.78 -16.01
CA GLY A 131 13.04 -15.75 -16.63
C GLY A 131 11.53 -16.03 -16.55
N TRP A 132 11.10 -17.01 -15.76
CA TRP A 132 9.69 -17.39 -15.57
C TRP A 132 9.31 -17.34 -14.09
N LEU A 133 8.07 -16.92 -13.78
CA LEU A 133 7.54 -16.97 -12.43
C LEU A 133 7.36 -18.43 -12.00
N THR A 134 7.80 -18.75 -10.79
CA THR A 134 7.68 -20.12 -10.24
C THR A 134 6.30 -20.42 -9.65
N GLY A 135 5.48 -19.38 -9.43
CA GLY A 135 4.23 -19.46 -8.70
C GLY A 135 4.42 -19.43 -7.17
N LEU A 136 5.56 -18.97 -6.71
CA LEU A 136 5.87 -18.84 -5.29
C LEU A 136 6.14 -17.36 -4.94
N THR A 137 5.86 -16.99 -3.69
CA THR A 137 6.33 -15.73 -3.12
C THR A 137 7.77 -15.89 -2.63
N SER A 138 8.53 -14.79 -2.59
CA SER A 138 9.86 -14.75 -2.00
C SER A 138 9.90 -13.74 -0.85
N GLY A 139 10.74 -14.02 0.16
CA GLY A 139 10.89 -13.17 1.33
C GLY A 139 9.75 -13.28 2.33
N ARG A 140 9.62 -12.25 3.18
CA ARG A 140 8.56 -12.16 4.19
C ARG A 140 7.23 -11.78 3.53
N VAL A 141 6.16 -12.46 3.91
CA VAL A 141 4.80 -12.05 3.53
C VAL A 141 4.40 -10.77 4.27
N ILE A 142 3.89 -9.81 3.52
CA ILE A 142 3.36 -8.54 4.06
C ILE A 142 1.86 -8.73 4.30
N ASP A 143 1.54 -9.33 5.42
CA ASP A 143 0.19 -9.52 5.93
C ASP A 143 -0.26 -8.33 6.80
N PRO A 144 -1.51 -8.31 7.34
CA PRO A 144 -1.98 -7.22 8.18
C PRO A 144 -1.12 -6.97 9.42
N SER A 145 -0.55 -8.01 10.03
CA SER A 145 0.33 -7.87 11.20
C SER A 145 1.67 -7.26 10.81
N ALA A 146 2.20 -7.67 9.65
CA ALA A 146 3.43 -7.10 9.10
C ALA A 146 3.27 -5.61 8.77
N LYS A 147 2.12 -5.18 8.24
CA LYS A 147 1.85 -3.74 7.98
C LYS A 147 1.96 -2.91 9.26
N ALA A 148 1.31 -3.34 10.34
CA ALA A 148 1.37 -2.65 11.63
C ALA A 148 2.80 -2.65 12.23
N GLU A 149 3.51 -3.78 12.13
CA GLU A 149 4.88 -3.90 12.61
C GLU A 149 5.84 -2.99 11.84
N ILE A 150 5.74 -2.94 10.51
CA ILE A 150 6.55 -2.07 9.63
C ILE A 150 6.30 -0.61 9.95
N PHE A 151 5.04 -0.19 10.16
CA PHE A 151 4.72 1.16 10.60
C PHE A 151 5.46 1.51 11.89
N GLY A 152 5.40 0.66 12.91
CA GLY A 152 6.12 0.86 14.16
C GLY A 152 7.65 0.84 14.00
N GLN A 153 8.19 0.01 13.11
CA GLN A 153 9.62 0.00 12.80
C GLN A 153 10.06 1.31 12.14
N LEU A 154 9.31 1.83 11.18
CA LEU A 154 9.60 3.10 10.50
C LEU A 154 9.52 4.29 11.46
N THR A 155 8.50 4.33 12.33
CA THR A 155 8.36 5.37 13.37
C THR A 155 9.61 5.40 14.26
N ARG A 156 10.12 4.25 14.69
CA ARG A 156 11.36 4.17 15.49
C ARG A 156 12.62 4.49 14.68
N LYS A 157 12.73 3.98 13.43
CA LYS A 157 13.89 4.19 12.54
C LYS A 157 14.14 5.68 12.30
N TYR A 158 13.07 6.43 12.04
CA TYR A 158 13.13 7.86 11.76
C TYR A 158 12.95 8.74 13.00
N LYS A 159 12.76 8.11 14.18
CA LYS A 159 12.55 8.81 15.48
C LYS A 159 11.41 9.81 15.39
N CYS A 160 10.33 9.41 14.71
CA CYS A 160 9.17 10.28 14.52
C CYS A 160 8.40 10.46 15.83
N ASP A 161 7.90 11.67 16.05
CA ASP A 161 6.85 11.92 17.02
C ASP A 161 5.58 11.18 16.54
N PRO A 162 4.99 10.28 17.34
CA PRO A 162 3.77 9.57 16.96
C PRO A 162 2.65 10.50 16.48
N ALA A 163 2.48 11.66 17.11
CA ALA A 163 1.48 12.65 16.69
C ALA A 163 1.72 13.27 15.31
N ARG A 164 2.91 13.07 14.74
CA ARG A 164 3.33 13.58 13.43
C ARG A 164 3.47 12.47 12.38
N THR A 165 2.77 11.35 12.62
CA THR A 165 2.70 10.22 11.68
C THR A 165 1.32 10.12 11.07
N VAL A 166 1.26 9.76 9.80
CA VAL A 166 0.01 9.54 9.05
C VAL A 166 0.04 8.15 8.45
N ALA A 167 -1.07 7.44 8.52
CA ALA A 167 -1.28 6.19 7.78
C ALA A 167 -2.52 6.30 6.91
N ILE A 168 -2.46 5.76 5.67
CA ILE A 168 -3.57 5.77 4.71
C ILE A 168 -3.76 4.36 4.16
N GLY A 169 -5.01 3.91 4.10
CA GLY A 169 -5.38 2.62 3.51
C GLY A 169 -6.85 2.54 3.15
N ASP A 170 -7.26 1.43 2.52
CA ASP A 170 -8.63 1.21 2.06
C ASP A 170 -9.31 -0.03 2.66
N GLY A 171 -8.53 -0.96 3.21
CA GLY A 171 -9.01 -2.28 3.62
C GLY A 171 -8.82 -2.65 5.09
N ALA A 172 -9.45 -3.73 5.52
CA ALA A 172 -9.31 -4.25 6.88
C ALA A 172 -7.87 -4.68 7.23
N ASN A 173 -7.06 -5.00 6.22
CA ASN A 173 -5.64 -5.31 6.35
C ASN A 173 -4.80 -4.12 6.82
N ASP A 174 -5.34 -2.89 6.76
CA ASP A 174 -4.65 -1.66 7.17
C ASP A 174 -5.00 -1.20 8.57
N ILE A 175 -6.01 -1.81 9.23
CA ILE A 175 -6.51 -1.37 10.54
C ILE A 175 -5.37 -1.22 11.55
N GLY A 176 -4.47 -2.19 11.63
CA GLY A 176 -3.37 -2.14 12.60
C GLY A 176 -2.39 -0.99 12.35
N MET A 177 -2.14 -0.64 11.08
CA MET A 177 -1.31 0.49 10.68
C MET A 177 -2.03 1.83 10.94
N ILE A 178 -3.30 1.91 10.57
CA ILE A 178 -4.17 3.09 10.72
C ILE A 178 -4.31 3.46 12.19
N THR A 179 -4.62 2.49 13.06
CA THR A 179 -4.81 2.74 14.51
C THR A 179 -3.53 3.06 15.27
N ALA A 180 -2.36 2.74 14.70
CA ALA A 180 -1.06 3.05 15.29
C ALA A 180 -0.53 4.44 14.93
N ALA A 181 -1.12 5.10 13.94
CA ALA A 181 -0.71 6.42 13.47
C ALA A 181 -1.26 7.56 14.34
N GLY A 182 -0.62 8.72 14.31
CA GLY A 182 -1.15 9.95 14.89
C GLY A 182 -2.38 10.47 14.15
N LEU A 183 -2.48 10.18 12.84
CA LEU A 183 -3.66 10.40 12.01
C LEU A 183 -3.84 9.19 11.09
N GLY A 184 -4.82 8.36 11.37
CA GLY A 184 -5.24 7.25 10.53
C GLY A 184 -6.35 7.66 9.57
N VAL A 185 -6.13 7.52 8.26
CA VAL A 185 -7.06 7.94 7.22
C VAL A 185 -7.58 6.74 6.43
N ALA A 186 -8.89 6.56 6.44
CA ALA A 186 -9.60 5.61 5.59
C ALA A 186 -9.87 6.26 4.22
N PHE A 187 -9.23 5.77 3.16
CA PHE A 187 -9.31 6.34 1.81
C PHE A 187 -10.18 5.49 0.88
N CYS A 188 -11.34 5.99 0.48
CA CYS A 188 -12.32 5.25 -0.31
C CYS A 188 -12.60 3.83 0.25
N ALA A 189 -12.58 3.72 1.57
CA ALA A 189 -12.35 2.49 2.30
C ALA A 189 -13.61 1.68 2.55
N LYS A 190 -13.39 0.39 2.83
CA LYS A 190 -14.45 -0.52 3.30
C LYS A 190 -14.92 -0.14 4.72
N PRO A 191 -16.20 -0.42 5.08
CA PRO A 191 -16.78 0.03 6.34
C PRO A 191 -15.99 -0.32 7.59
N ALA A 192 -15.32 -1.47 7.61
CA ALA A 192 -14.51 -1.90 8.76
C ALA A 192 -13.33 -0.96 9.03
N LEU A 193 -12.68 -0.45 7.98
CA LEU A 193 -11.57 0.49 8.14
C LEU A 193 -12.10 1.89 8.49
N VAL A 194 -13.20 2.33 7.87
CA VAL A 194 -13.85 3.61 8.21
C VAL A 194 -14.19 3.69 9.69
N ALA A 195 -14.66 2.60 10.28
CA ALA A 195 -14.99 2.54 11.71
C ALA A 195 -13.77 2.60 12.65
N ALA A 196 -12.56 2.29 12.14
CA ALA A 196 -11.32 2.25 12.92
C ALA A 196 -10.43 3.49 12.72
N ALA A 197 -10.68 4.29 11.69
CA ALA A 197 -9.86 5.43 11.32
C ALA A 197 -10.30 6.73 12.04
N ASP A 198 -9.37 7.67 12.18
CA ASP A 198 -9.64 9.01 12.73
C ASP A 198 -10.40 9.89 11.73
N ALA A 199 -10.15 9.69 10.44
CA ALA A 199 -10.81 10.43 9.37
C ALA A 199 -11.06 9.53 8.15
N ALA A 200 -12.04 9.93 7.32
CA ALA A 200 -12.37 9.24 6.08
C ALA A 200 -12.42 10.20 4.91
N VAL A 201 -11.77 9.81 3.80
CA VAL A 201 -11.83 10.48 2.51
C VAL A 201 -12.61 9.58 1.56
N THR A 202 -13.74 10.07 1.05
CA THR A 202 -14.66 9.30 0.19
C THR A 202 -14.48 9.60 -1.30
N ASN A 203 -13.89 10.74 -1.63
CA ASN A 203 -13.50 11.05 -3.00
C ASN A 203 -12.13 10.46 -3.30
N ARG A 204 -11.91 9.93 -4.50
CA ARG A 204 -10.64 9.37 -4.91
C ARG A 204 -9.63 10.48 -5.29
N ASP A 205 -9.27 11.29 -4.30
CA ASP A 205 -8.31 12.39 -4.44
C ASP A 205 -7.47 12.53 -3.16
N LEU A 206 -6.21 12.08 -3.20
CA LEU A 206 -5.30 12.10 -2.06
C LEU A 206 -4.94 13.52 -1.59
N ARG A 207 -5.26 14.57 -2.36
CA ARG A 207 -5.07 15.96 -1.90
C ARG A 207 -6.00 16.30 -0.74
N GLU A 208 -7.13 15.61 -0.58
CA GLU A 208 -8.00 15.79 0.57
C GLU A 208 -7.33 15.40 1.89
N VAL A 209 -6.37 14.46 1.84
CA VAL A 209 -5.56 14.12 3.01
C VAL A 209 -4.67 15.29 3.45
N LEU A 210 -4.15 16.09 2.51
CA LEU A 210 -3.40 17.30 2.86
C LEU A 210 -4.26 18.29 3.66
N THR A 211 -5.52 18.45 3.27
CA THR A 211 -6.45 19.32 3.99
C THR A 211 -6.70 18.82 5.42
N LEU A 212 -6.80 17.50 5.62
CA LEU A 212 -6.93 16.92 6.96
C LEU A 212 -5.68 17.15 7.82
N ILE A 213 -4.49 16.98 7.23
CA ILE A 213 -3.21 17.21 7.90
C ILE A 213 -3.09 18.69 8.32
N GLU A 214 -3.45 19.62 7.44
CA GLU A 214 -3.39 21.07 7.70
C GLU A 214 -4.38 21.49 8.78
N ALA A 215 -5.58 20.89 8.81
CA ALA A 215 -6.60 21.18 9.82
C ALA A 215 -6.15 20.72 11.22
N GLY A 216 -5.60 19.50 11.34
CA GLY A 216 -5.09 18.99 12.63
C GLY A 216 -3.84 19.71 13.15
N ALA A 217 -3.15 20.46 12.28
CA ALA A 217 -1.99 21.28 12.66
C ALA A 217 -2.37 22.63 13.30
N GLN A 218 -3.65 22.99 13.32
CA GLN A 218 -4.14 24.28 13.85
C GLN A 218 -4.77 24.17 15.25
N GLU A 219 -4.96 22.95 15.76
CA GLU A 219 -5.42 22.67 17.12
C GLU A 219 -4.23 22.39 18.07
#